data_49b4d7e95e014272eac5dfb949badaa6
#
_entry.id   49b4d7e95e014272eac5dfb949badaa6
#
_cell.length_a   1.000
_cell.length_b   1.000
_cell.length_c   1.000
_cell.angle_alpha   90.00
_cell.angle_beta   90.00
_cell.angle_gamma   90.00
#
_symmetry.space_group_name_H-M   'P 1'
#
loop_
_entity.id
_entity.type
_entity.pdbx_description
1 polymer ?
#
loop_
_entity_poly.entity_id
_entity_poly.type
_entity_poly.pdbx_seq_one_letter_code
_entity_poly.pdbx_strand_id
1 'polypeptide(L)'
;MLSDCFNRLNSEDYTEFIFRDNYFSKKTLEEVSDYCVTYLNSKWSIISVRNDLVGDPVYGRFSYAVLPGIYGLSDLGAVSAAGVIKVREQPVLSLKGYGTCVAIIDSGINWRHKAFLNANNTTKIRALWDQDTNMVYDSVKINEALSTGADDIPGDEIGHGTFMAGIACGSEDVNNLFSGVAPAAGLIVVKLRSAKRFLRNFYSVDENIPAYSEADIMRGLQFVSEYIESNRVPASIIIGVGTSLGTHYGYSPLSDMIRDETGKTGRCISVAAGNEGNERLHFKGVTDGINPIGAELRIEPGLNGLTANIWSKAPVVYSLEIISPSGQIAGRFLVKNESQRTFFVFENSTVYVYSRRTESISGANLITIRMRNPAGGIWKFNLYPNIQGHTEADIWVMNRGFLNENTYFIVSDPEDTIVNPGNLVEAITVTAYDYRDNTIYLKNSRGNNWYGLPKPDFAAPGVNMTGPSPIGTDNYEIRSGTSVAAAFYGGIAALLLEYGIVNNAIPYLRTPEIKTITIAGCVQKNNMEYPNKIWGYGMVNILNSLERLREEL
;
A
#
# COMPACT_ATOMS: atom_id res chain seq x y z
N MET A 1 5.52 -6.43 31.63
CA MET A 1 4.39 -6.43 30.68
C MET A 1 4.79 -5.95 29.28
N LEU A 2 5.40 -4.76 29.08
CA LEU A 2 5.79 -4.29 27.74
C LEU A 2 6.88 -5.17 27.06
N SER A 3 7.86 -5.69 27.79
CA SER A 3 8.91 -6.58 27.25
C SER A 3 8.38 -7.94 26.80
N ASP A 4 7.33 -8.45 27.42
CA ASP A 4 6.74 -9.75 27.08
C ASP A 4 5.88 -9.68 25.82
N CYS A 5 5.14 -8.61 25.62
CA CYS A 5 4.40 -8.36 24.38
C CYS A 5 5.32 -8.20 23.17
N PHE A 6 6.45 -7.53 23.34
CA PHE A 6 7.43 -7.36 22.28
C PHE A 6 8.00 -8.69 21.77
N ASN A 7 8.37 -9.59 22.68
CA ASN A 7 8.88 -10.91 22.32
C ASN A 7 7.84 -11.72 21.51
N ARG A 8 6.55 -11.59 21.85
CA ARG A 8 5.46 -12.26 21.15
C ARG A 8 5.20 -11.66 19.76
N LEU A 9 5.30 -10.34 19.62
CA LEU A 9 5.15 -9.68 18.32
C LEU A 9 6.21 -10.14 17.31
N ASN A 10 7.41 -10.48 17.76
CA ASN A 10 8.52 -10.90 16.90
C ASN A 10 8.68 -12.42 16.76
N SER A 11 7.89 -13.21 17.49
CA SER A 11 7.96 -14.67 17.42
C SER A 11 7.07 -15.21 16.30
N GLU A 12 7.60 -16.13 15.50
CA GLU A 12 6.83 -16.91 14.51
C GLU A 12 5.79 -17.84 15.14
N ASP A 13 5.84 -18.06 16.47
CA ASP A 13 4.85 -18.84 17.20
C ASP A 13 3.57 -18.06 17.48
N TYR A 14 3.55 -16.76 17.20
CA TYR A 14 2.40 -15.88 17.42
C TYR A 14 1.96 -15.23 16.12
N THR A 15 0.65 -15.11 15.94
CA THR A 15 0.00 -14.40 14.82
C THR A 15 -0.71 -13.15 15.34
N GLU A 16 -0.61 -12.07 14.56
CA GLU A 16 -1.31 -10.84 14.86
C GLU A 16 -2.70 -10.82 14.23
N PHE A 17 -3.63 -10.16 14.94
CA PHE A 17 -4.97 -9.80 14.49
C PHE A 17 -5.23 -8.34 14.77
N ILE A 18 -5.92 -7.64 13.85
CA ILE A 18 -6.27 -6.24 14.00
C ILE A 18 -7.68 -6.13 14.53
N PHE A 19 -7.85 -5.49 15.68
CA PHE A 19 -9.15 -5.29 16.31
C PHE A 19 -9.47 -3.80 16.44
N ARG A 20 -10.72 -3.47 16.14
CA ARG A 20 -11.29 -2.20 16.57
C ARG A 20 -11.63 -2.28 18.05
N ASP A 21 -11.16 -1.34 18.86
CA ASP A 21 -11.41 -1.35 20.31
C ASP A 21 -12.90 -1.14 20.60
N ASN A 22 -13.60 -2.24 20.92
CA ASN A 22 -14.99 -2.25 21.30
C ASN A 22 -15.30 -3.44 22.25
N TYR A 23 -16.51 -3.47 22.79
CA TYR A 23 -16.96 -4.50 23.73
C TYR A 23 -16.84 -5.94 23.18
N PHE A 24 -17.07 -6.15 21.87
CA PHE A 24 -17.02 -7.49 21.26
C PHE A 24 -15.59 -8.04 21.15
N SER A 25 -14.59 -7.19 20.95
CA SER A 25 -13.18 -7.61 20.93
C SER A 25 -12.73 -8.11 22.30
N LYS A 26 -13.18 -7.48 23.38
CA LYS A 26 -12.88 -7.92 24.76
C LYS A 26 -13.47 -9.29 25.07
N LYS A 27 -14.71 -9.55 24.68
CA LYS A 27 -15.37 -10.86 24.91
C LYS A 27 -14.68 -12.01 24.16
N THR A 28 -14.20 -11.78 22.95
CA THR A 28 -13.46 -12.80 22.19
C THR A 28 -12.14 -13.16 22.86
N LEU A 29 -11.51 -12.20 23.58
CA LEU A 29 -10.24 -12.40 24.28
C LEU A 29 -10.37 -13.11 25.63
N GLU A 30 -11.50 -13.00 26.32
CA GLU A 30 -11.76 -13.68 27.61
C GLU A 30 -11.63 -15.20 27.50
N GLU A 31 -11.77 -15.75 26.29
CA GLU A 31 -11.68 -17.18 26.01
C GLU A 31 -10.28 -17.64 25.53
N VAL A 32 -9.31 -16.73 25.40
CA VAL A 32 -7.94 -17.02 24.93
C VAL A 32 -6.98 -16.92 26.10
N SER A 33 -6.27 -17.99 26.41
CA SER A 33 -5.39 -18.06 27.59
C SER A 33 -4.02 -17.42 27.41
N ASP A 34 -3.56 -17.21 26.16
CA ASP A 34 -2.23 -16.68 25.87
C ASP A 34 -2.26 -15.70 24.70
N TYR A 35 -2.41 -14.43 25.05
CA TYR A 35 -2.43 -13.33 24.09
C TYR A 35 -1.73 -12.09 24.65
N CYS A 36 -1.41 -11.16 23.76
CA CYS A 36 -0.91 -9.84 24.11
C CYS A 36 -1.56 -8.75 23.26
N VAL A 37 -1.84 -7.61 23.87
CA VAL A 37 -2.49 -6.48 23.21
C VAL A 37 -1.51 -5.32 23.09
N THR A 38 -1.34 -4.84 21.87
CA THR A 38 -0.62 -3.60 21.55
C THR A 38 -1.63 -2.56 21.06
N TYR A 39 -1.83 -1.51 21.82
CA TYR A 39 -2.72 -0.40 21.44
C TYR A 39 -2.02 0.51 20.44
N LEU A 40 -2.65 0.77 19.30
CA LEU A 40 -2.16 1.71 18.28
C LEU A 40 -2.70 3.12 18.52
N ASN A 41 -3.98 3.22 18.84
CA ASN A 41 -4.66 4.46 19.20
C ASN A 41 -5.97 4.16 19.95
N SER A 42 -6.84 5.14 20.13
CA SER A 42 -8.14 4.97 20.81
C SER A 42 -9.14 4.07 20.05
N LYS A 43 -8.88 3.72 18.79
CA LYS A 43 -9.78 2.95 17.94
C LYS A 43 -9.26 1.54 17.64
N TRP A 44 -7.93 1.36 17.53
CA TRP A 44 -7.31 0.16 16.99
C TRP A 44 -6.27 -0.45 17.92
N SER A 45 -6.28 -1.75 18.00
CA SER A 45 -5.28 -2.56 18.71
C SER A 45 -4.85 -3.77 17.87
N ILE A 46 -3.60 -4.19 18.03
CA ILE A 46 -3.07 -5.44 17.50
C ILE A 46 -3.05 -6.46 18.64
N ILE A 47 -3.58 -7.64 18.40
CA ILE A 47 -3.60 -8.73 19.36
C ILE A 47 -2.73 -9.85 18.81
N SER A 48 -1.67 -10.20 19.54
CA SER A 48 -0.80 -11.34 19.22
C SER A 48 -1.29 -12.55 19.98
N VAL A 49 -1.60 -13.63 19.28
CA VAL A 49 -2.11 -14.89 19.82
C VAL A 49 -1.21 -16.02 19.39
N ARG A 50 -0.94 -16.98 20.29
CA ARG A 50 -0.13 -18.15 19.97
C ARG A 50 -0.82 -19.01 18.90
N ASN A 51 -0.07 -19.47 17.90
CA ASN A 51 -0.59 -20.10 16.69
C ASN A 51 -1.44 -21.35 16.94
N ASP A 52 -1.11 -22.14 17.96
CA ASP A 52 -1.88 -23.34 18.34
C ASP A 52 -3.27 -23.01 18.94
N LEU A 53 -3.47 -21.79 19.45
CA LEU A 53 -4.74 -21.29 19.97
C LEU A 53 -5.60 -20.61 18.89
N VAL A 54 -5.02 -20.24 17.76
CA VAL A 54 -5.74 -19.61 16.65
C VAL A 54 -6.62 -20.63 15.92
N GLY A 55 -6.15 -21.85 15.79
CA GLY A 55 -6.79 -22.88 14.98
C GLY A 55 -6.74 -22.57 13.49
N ASP A 56 -7.64 -23.18 12.71
CA ASP A 56 -7.82 -22.78 11.31
C ASP A 56 -8.52 -21.40 11.29
N PRO A 57 -7.90 -20.34 10.71
CA PRO A 57 -8.49 -19.00 10.63
C PRO A 57 -9.86 -18.98 9.93
N VAL A 58 -10.18 -20.07 9.26
CA VAL A 58 -11.44 -20.34 8.55
C VAL A 58 -12.56 -20.67 9.48
N TYR A 59 -12.30 -21.54 10.47
CA TYR A 59 -13.29 -22.11 11.37
C TYR A 59 -13.12 -21.63 12.82
N GLY A 60 -12.06 -20.83 13.07
CA GLY A 60 -11.67 -20.40 14.40
C GLY A 60 -12.36 -19.15 14.91
N ARG A 61 -12.03 -18.80 16.14
CA ARG A 61 -12.51 -17.61 16.88
C ARG A 61 -12.10 -16.29 16.22
N PHE A 62 -11.01 -16.30 15.43
CA PHE A 62 -10.47 -15.14 14.71
C PHE A 62 -10.91 -15.21 13.25
N SER A 63 -11.91 -14.39 12.92
CA SER A 63 -12.48 -14.38 11.57
C SER A 63 -11.54 -13.65 10.58
N TYR A 64 -11.72 -13.94 9.29
CA TYR A 64 -11.00 -13.24 8.20
C TYR A 64 -11.03 -11.70 8.32
N ALA A 65 -12.07 -11.12 8.92
CA ALA A 65 -12.19 -9.66 9.08
C ALA A 65 -11.16 -9.04 10.03
N VAL A 66 -10.54 -9.81 10.90
CA VAL A 66 -9.51 -9.33 11.84
C VAL A 66 -8.11 -9.82 11.46
N LEU A 67 -7.99 -10.67 10.43
CA LEU A 67 -6.71 -11.09 9.89
C LEU A 67 -6.10 -9.94 9.10
N PRO A 68 -4.82 -9.55 9.34
CA PRO A 68 -4.14 -8.51 8.59
C PRO A 68 -4.09 -8.81 7.09
N GLY A 69 -4.25 -7.77 6.25
CA GLY A 69 -3.94 -7.86 4.83
C GLY A 69 -2.45 -8.12 4.59
N ILE A 70 -2.10 -8.71 3.45
CA ILE A 70 -0.71 -8.89 3.01
C ILE A 70 -0.41 -7.93 1.85
N TYR A 71 0.72 -7.21 1.93
CA TYR A 71 1.08 -6.12 1.03
C TYR A 71 2.38 -6.45 0.28
N GLY A 72 2.45 -6.06 -1.01
CA GLY A 72 3.62 -6.23 -1.88
C GLY A 72 4.23 -4.91 -2.32
N LEU A 73 5.41 -4.99 -2.94
CA LEU A 73 6.13 -3.86 -3.49
C LEU A 73 5.65 -3.50 -4.89
N SER A 74 5.78 -2.22 -5.25
CA SER A 74 5.51 -1.66 -6.58
C SER A 74 6.80 -1.04 -7.14
N ASP A 75 7.03 -1.09 -8.47
CA ASP A 75 8.32 -0.77 -9.11
C ASP A 75 8.47 0.70 -9.63
N LEU A 76 9.62 1.17 -10.03
CA LEU A 76 10.29 2.46 -9.80
C LEU A 76 10.75 3.30 -11.03
N GLY A 77 10.98 4.64 -10.98
CA GLY A 77 11.71 5.55 -11.87
C GLY A 77 11.72 7.07 -12.01
N ALA A 78 12.08 8.21 -12.30
CA ALA A 78 12.74 9.48 -12.64
C ALA A 78 12.38 10.87 -12.09
N VAL A 79 13.28 11.78 -11.82
CA VAL A 79 13.16 13.15 -11.26
C VAL A 79 13.44 14.23 -12.34
N SER A 80 12.56 15.15 -12.64
CA SER A 80 12.84 16.46 -13.30
C SER A 80 11.63 17.22 -13.88
N ALA A 81 10.48 16.59 -14.13
CA ALA A 81 9.44 17.16 -15.00
C ALA A 81 8.35 18.03 -14.32
N ALA A 82 8.23 17.98 -12.99
CA ALA A 82 7.09 18.58 -12.29
C ALA A 82 7.32 20.02 -11.77
N GLY A 83 8.19 20.79 -12.42
CA GLY A 83 8.49 22.17 -12.02
C GLY A 83 9.38 22.29 -10.77
N VAL A 84 9.91 21.20 -10.23
CA VAL A 84 10.68 21.15 -8.99
C VAL A 84 11.97 21.97 -9.07
N ILE A 85 12.74 21.84 -10.15
CA ILE A 85 13.99 22.60 -10.33
C ILE A 85 13.73 24.10 -10.28
N LYS A 86 12.70 24.58 -10.96
CA LYS A 86 12.34 26.00 -10.98
C LYS A 86 11.99 26.53 -9.59
N VAL A 87 11.27 25.75 -8.77
CA VAL A 87 10.91 26.13 -7.39
C VAL A 87 12.13 26.14 -6.47
N ARG A 88 13.09 25.23 -6.69
CA ARG A 88 14.35 25.16 -5.92
C ARG A 88 15.32 26.28 -6.25
N GLU A 89 15.38 26.71 -7.52
CA GLU A 89 16.32 27.72 -8.01
C GLU A 89 15.78 29.13 -7.93
N GLN A 90 14.47 29.33 -7.78
CA GLN A 90 13.86 30.64 -7.70
C GLN A 90 14.24 31.34 -6.40
N PRO A 91 14.90 32.55 -6.43
CA PRO A 91 15.47 33.17 -5.23
C PRO A 91 14.46 33.47 -4.11
N VAL A 92 13.19 33.69 -4.46
CA VAL A 92 12.12 34.01 -3.47
C VAL A 92 11.55 32.76 -2.82
N LEU A 93 11.50 31.63 -3.52
CA LEU A 93 10.98 30.37 -3.01
C LEU A 93 12.08 29.51 -2.39
N SER A 94 13.12 29.19 -3.16
CA SER A 94 14.30 28.40 -2.75
C SER A 94 13.98 27.17 -1.90
N LEU A 95 12.84 26.49 -2.21
CA LEU A 95 12.33 25.38 -1.40
C LEU A 95 13.13 24.10 -1.71
N LYS A 96 13.72 23.49 -0.68
CA LYS A 96 14.52 22.25 -0.76
C LYS A 96 14.08 21.21 0.28
N GLY A 97 13.04 21.47 1.08
CA GLY A 97 12.56 20.64 2.18
C GLY A 97 13.15 20.99 3.54
N TYR A 98 13.75 22.17 3.71
CA TYR A 98 14.31 22.60 5.00
C TYR A 98 13.23 22.60 6.09
N GLY A 99 13.63 22.12 7.29
CA GLY A 99 12.74 22.08 8.44
C GLY A 99 11.61 21.04 8.36
N THR A 100 11.57 20.25 7.29
CA THR A 100 10.58 19.17 7.10
C THR A 100 11.23 17.78 7.21
N CYS A 101 10.42 16.74 7.31
CA CYS A 101 10.84 15.35 7.16
C CYS A 101 10.07 14.65 6.03
N VAL A 102 10.71 13.68 5.42
CA VAL A 102 10.07 12.63 4.64
C VAL A 102 10.08 11.35 5.47
N ALA A 103 8.94 10.69 5.62
CA ALA A 103 8.83 9.41 6.30
C ALA A 103 8.54 8.30 5.29
N ILE A 104 9.34 7.23 5.31
CA ILE A 104 9.20 6.05 4.46
C ILE A 104 8.87 4.84 5.32
N ILE A 105 7.75 4.17 5.02
CA ILE A 105 7.34 2.91 5.64
C ILE A 105 7.47 1.83 4.58
N ASP A 106 8.61 1.11 4.56
CA ASP A 106 9.00 0.24 3.44
C ASP A 106 10.02 -0.85 3.85
N SER A 107 10.76 -1.42 2.88
CA SER A 107 11.73 -2.50 3.07
C SER A 107 12.98 -2.14 3.90
N GLY A 108 13.22 -0.85 4.15
CA GLY A 108 14.40 -0.36 4.85
C GLY A 108 15.15 0.74 4.10
N ILE A 109 16.44 0.89 4.39
CA ILE A 109 17.30 1.88 3.73
C ILE A 109 18.78 1.46 3.75
N ASN A 110 19.48 1.68 2.66
CA ASN A 110 20.95 1.68 2.63
C ASN A 110 21.47 2.99 3.24
N TRP A 111 21.51 3.06 4.55
CA TRP A 111 21.84 4.27 5.32
C TRP A 111 23.26 4.79 5.10
N ARG A 112 24.16 3.96 4.53
CA ARG A 112 25.53 4.35 4.15
C ARG A 112 25.61 5.05 2.81
N HIS A 113 24.54 5.02 1.99
CA HIS A 113 24.57 5.58 0.65
C HIS A 113 24.69 7.11 0.72
N LYS A 114 25.51 7.70 -0.15
CA LYS A 114 25.78 9.16 -0.23
C LYS A 114 24.50 9.99 -0.35
N ALA A 115 23.48 9.49 -1.01
CA ALA A 115 22.18 10.15 -1.11
C ALA A 115 21.52 10.43 0.26
N PHE A 116 21.97 9.79 1.34
CA PHE A 116 21.43 9.98 2.69
C PHE A 116 22.39 10.66 3.64
N LEU A 117 23.42 11.29 3.11
CA LEU A 117 24.38 12.09 3.85
C LEU A 117 24.20 13.58 3.55
N ASN A 118 24.44 14.41 4.54
CA ASN A 118 24.59 15.85 4.42
C ASN A 118 25.95 16.19 3.81
N ALA A 119 26.15 17.44 3.38
CA ALA A 119 27.43 17.91 2.81
C ALA A 119 28.66 17.73 3.74
N ASN A 120 28.42 17.64 5.06
CA ASN A 120 29.46 17.36 6.05
C ASN A 120 29.63 15.86 6.37
N ASN A 121 29.12 14.98 5.52
CA ASN A 121 29.13 13.52 5.68
C ASN A 121 28.41 12.99 6.93
N THR A 122 27.57 13.77 7.58
CA THR A 122 26.65 13.28 8.62
C THR A 122 25.37 12.77 7.99
N THR A 123 24.71 11.82 8.66
CA THR A 123 23.43 11.30 8.17
C THR A 123 22.33 12.36 8.20
N LYS A 124 21.43 12.33 7.21
CA LYS A 124 20.16 13.06 7.24
C LYS A 124 19.02 12.25 7.85
N ILE A 125 19.25 10.96 8.14
CA ILE A 125 18.26 10.10 8.78
C ILE A 125 18.12 10.52 10.24
N ARG A 126 16.90 10.93 10.61
CA ARG A 126 16.57 11.37 11.97
C ARG A 126 16.24 10.19 12.88
N ALA A 127 15.56 9.19 12.33
CA ALA A 127 15.25 7.94 13.00
C ALA A 127 15.11 6.82 11.96
N LEU A 128 15.65 5.65 12.29
CA LEU A 128 15.47 4.38 11.59
C LEU A 128 14.94 3.38 12.60
N TRP A 129 13.69 2.95 12.46
CA TRP A 129 13.14 1.86 13.24
C TRP A 129 13.16 0.56 12.45
N ASP A 130 13.93 -0.40 12.94
CA ASP A 130 13.92 -1.76 12.43
C ASP A 130 12.90 -2.60 13.21
N GLN A 131 11.87 -3.09 12.52
CA GLN A 131 10.80 -3.86 13.15
C GLN A 131 11.19 -5.31 13.46
N ASP A 132 12.23 -5.87 12.80
CA ASP A 132 12.71 -7.21 13.11
C ASP A 132 13.36 -7.26 14.49
N THR A 133 14.22 -6.29 14.79
CA THR A 133 14.92 -6.20 16.08
C THR A 133 14.22 -5.29 17.10
N ASN A 134 13.24 -4.50 16.64
CA ASN A 134 12.59 -3.42 17.39
C ASN A 134 13.54 -2.34 17.89
N MET A 135 14.66 -2.16 17.23
CA MET A 135 15.64 -1.15 17.59
C MET A 135 15.38 0.14 16.83
N VAL A 136 15.49 1.27 17.53
CA VAL A 136 15.45 2.59 16.92
C VAL A 136 16.87 3.16 16.92
N TYR A 137 17.33 3.50 15.73
CA TYR A 137 18.63 4.14 15.52
C TYR A 137 18.40 5.61 15.19
N ASP A 138 18.86 6.49 16.06
CA ASP A 138 18.83 7.93 15.86
C ASP A 138 20.04 8.40 15.03
N SER A 139 20.07 9.68 14.69
CA SER A 139 21.17 10.26 13.93
C SER A 139 22.52 10.16 14.61
N VAL A 140 22.57 10.10 15.96
CA VAL A 140 23.84 9.97 16.72
C VAL A 140 24.43 8.59 16.51
N LYS A 141 23.64 7.53 16.71
CA LYS A 141 24.07 6.15 16.50
C LYS A 141 24.45 5.88 15.04
N ILE A 142 23.69 6.42 14.07
CA ILE A 142 24.01 6.26 12.65
C ILE A 142 25.33 6.96 12.31
N ASN A 143 25.57 8.16 12.83
CA ASN A 143 26.84 8.86 12.61
C ASN A 143 28.03 8.15 13.28
N GLU A 144 27.83 7.56 14.45
CA GLU A 144 28.83 6.72 15.11
C GLU A 144 29.19 5.50 14.24
N ALA A 145 28.19 4.78 13.73
CA ALA A 145 28.39 3.66 12.83
C ALA A 145 29.07 4.07 11.50
N LEU A 146 28.74 5.23 10.92
CA LEU A 146 29.42 5.78 9.75
C LEU A 146 30.90 6.07 10.02
N SER A 147 31.23 6.61 11.20
CA SER A 147 32.59 6.98 11.55
C SER A 147 33.47 5.78 11.91
N THR A 148 32.91 4.75 12.53
CA THR A 148 33.61 3.54 12.97
C THR A 148 33.63 2.43 11.93
N GLY A 149 32.75 2.50 10.91
CA GLY A 149 32.53 1.42 9.96
C GLY A 149 31.77 0.23 10.56
N ALA A 150 31.12 0.40 11.72
CA ALA A 150 30.32 -0.65 12.37
C ALA A 150 29.17 -1.12 11.48
N ASP A 151 28.84 -2.42 11.55
CA ASP A 151 27.83 -3.08 10.71
C ASP A 151 26.65 -3.63 11.53
N ASP A 152 26.30 -2.91 12.59
CA ASP A 152 25.27 -3.28 13.56
C ASP A 152 23.89 -2.64 13.26
N ILE A 153 23.79 -1.78 12.25
CA ILE A 153 22.55 -1.18 11.80
C ILE A 153 22.07 -1.91 10.53
N PRO A 154 20.85 -2.48 10.53
CA PRO A 154 20.34 -3.21 9.38
C PRO A 154 20.18 -2.32 8.14
N GLY A 155 20.50 -2.89 6.98
CA GLY A 155 20.34 -2.27 5.67
C GLY A 155 18.98 -2.57 5.03
N ASP A 156 18.93 -2.42 3.72
CA ASP A 156 17.78 -2.73 2.87
C ASP A 156 18.20 -3.78 1.82
N GLU A 157 17.87 -5.03 2.08
CA GLU A 157 18.23 -6.15 1.19
C GLU A 157 17.39 -6.16 -0.11
N ILE A 158 16.22 -5.50 -0.11
CA ILE A 158 15.28 -5.45 -1.24
C ILE A 158 15.53 -4.22 -2.11
N GLY A 159 15.90 -3.11 -1.48
CA GLY A 159 16.26 -1.86 -2.13
C GLY A 159 15.07 -0.97 -2.52
N HIS A 160 13.85 -1.37 -2.20
CA HIS A 160 12.68 -0.57 -2.55
C HIS A 160 12.61 0.70 -1.71
N GLY A 161 12.71 0.60 -0.38
CA GLY A 161 12.71 1.74 0.51
C GLY A 161 13.88 2.70 0.29
N THR A 162 15.09 2.14 0.04
CA THR A 162 16.29 2.92 -0.34
C THR A 162 16.02 3.81 -1.54
N PHE A 163 15.50 3.20 -2.59
CA PHE A 163 15.23 3.93 -3.81
C PHE A 163 14.16 5.00 -3.60
N MET A 164 13.02 4.66 -2.97
CA MET A 164 11.93 5.59 -2.66
C MET A 164 12.41 6.79 -1.85
N ALA A 165 13.18 6.54 -0.79
CA ALA A 165 13.79 7.60 0.03
C ALA A 165 14.69 8.53 -0.80
N GLY A 166 15.48 7.95 -1.70
CA GLY A 166 16.34 8.71 -2.61
C GLY A 166 15.55 9.62 -3.53
N ILE A 167 14.52 9.09 -4.20
CA ILE A 167 13.65 9.90 -5.07
C ILE A 167 13.00 11.04 -4.29
N ALA A 168 12.44 10.76 -3.12
CA ALA A 168 11.74 11.79 -2.35
C ALA A 168 12.69 12.87 -1.81
N CYS A 169 13.81 12.48 -1.22
CA CYS A 169 14.66 13.43 -0.52
C CYS A 169 16.16 13.14 -0.53
N GLY A 170 16.66 12.34 -1.48
CA GLY A 170 18.10 12.09 -1.62
C GLY A 170 18.88 13.39 -1.80
N SER A 171 20.06 13.48 -1.17
CA SER A 171 20.96 14.62 -1.27
C SER A 171 21.47 14.82 -2.70
N GLU A 172 21.82 16.04 -3.04
CA GLU A 172 22.39 16.38 -4.35
C GLU A 172 23.73 15.69 -4.54
N ASP A 173 23.89 14.94 -5.63
CA ASP A 173 25.14 14.32 -6.07
C ASP A 173 25.48 14.80 -7.48
N VAL A 174 26.34 15.80 -7.55
CA VAL A 174 26.73 16.46 -8.83
C VAL A 174 27.48 15.47 -9.73
N ASN A 175 28.27 14.54 -9.17
CA ASN A 175 29.07 13.60 -9.95
C ASN A 175 28.18 12.58 -10.69
N ASN A 176 27.09 12.15 -10.06
CA ASN A 176 26.15 11.19 -10.62
C ASN A 176 24.91 11.87 -11.24
N LEU A 177 24.87 13.20 -11.30
CA LEU A 177 23.73 13.98 -11.81
C LEU A 177 22.40 13.59 -11.16
N PHE A 178 22.45 13.32 -9.83
CA PHE A 178 21.32 12.89 -9.04
C PHE A 178 20.92 13.93 -8.00
N SER A 179 19.62 14.05 -7.77
CA SER A 179 19.04 14.74 -6.62
C SER A 179 17.62 14.25 -6.39
N GLY A 180 17.27 14.00 -5.14
CA GLY A 180 15.87 13.84 -4.73
C GLY A 180 15.08 15.13 -4.88
N VAL A 181 13.75 15.05 -4.76
CA VAL A 181 12.85 16.21 -4.92
C VAL A 181 13.06 17.24 -3.80
N ALA A 182 13.19 16.80 -2.55
CA ALA A 182 13.38 17.62 -1.35
C ALA A 182 14.73 17.33 -0.66
N PRO A 183 15.89 17.67 -1.28
CA PRO A 183 17.20 17.18 -0.84
C PRO A 183 17.64 17.68 0.54
N ALA A 184 17.02 18.71 1.10
CA ALA A 184 17.31 19.23 2.44
C ALA A 184 16.33 18.71 3.53
N ALA A 185 15.33 17.92 3.16
CA ALA A 185 14.43 17.32 4.14
C ALA A 185 15.16 16.25 4.99
N GLY A 186 14.83 16.17 6.29
CA GLY A 186 15.23 15.05 7.14
C GLY A 186 14.49 13.77 6.72
N LEU A 187 15.00 12.61 7.15
CA LEU A 187 14.42 11.32 6.79
C LEU A 187 14.06 10.51 8.04
N ILE A 188 12.84 9.97 8.05
CA ILE A 188 12.36 9.01 9.04
C ILE A 188 12.11 7.69 8.30
N VAL A 189 12.66 6.59 8.77
CA VAL A 189 12.55 5.30 8.10
C VAL A 189 11.96 4.26 9.03
N VAL A 190 10.97 3.54 8.55
CA VAL A 190 10.50 2.30 9.16
C VAL A 190 10.87 1.16 8.24
N LYS A 191 11.81 0.31 8.68
CA LYS A 191 12.09 -0.95 8.03
C LYS A 191 11.03 -1.96 8.49
N LEU A 192 10.12 -2.27 7.57
CA LEU A 192 9.08 -3.27 7.81
C LEU A 192 9.69 -4.67 7.93
N ARG A 193 9.24 -5.44 8.89
CA ARG A 193 9.57 -6.86 8.96
C ARG A 193 8.79 -7.65 7.91
N SER A 194 9.37 -8.75 7.47
CA SER A 194 8.70 -9.69 6.59
C SER A 194 7.43 -10.26 7.24
N ALA A 195 6.37 -10.41 6.45
CA ALA A 195 5.14 -11.03 6.95
C ALA A 195 5.42 -12.42 7.50
N LYS A 196 4.89 -12.71 8.69
CA LYS A 196 5.10 -13.98 9.40
C LYS A 196 4.58 -15.18 8.61
N ARG A 197 5.17 -16.34 8.86
CA ARG A 197 4.85 -17.62 8.20
C ARG A 197 3.37 -17.96 8.26
N PHE A 198 2.69 -17.70 9.37
CA PHE A 198 1.25 -17.94 9.49
C PHE A 198 0.45 -17.16 8.42
N LEU A 199 0.72 -15.87 8.28
CA LEU A 199 0.04 -15.01 7.31
C LEU A 199 0.39 -15.41 5.87
N ARG A 200 1.68 -15.68 5.59
CA ARG A 200 2.14 -16.19 4.29
C ARG A 200 1.46 -17.50 3.92
N ASN A 201 1.38 -18.45 4.85
CA ASN A 201 0.69 -19.73 4.64
C ASN A 201 -0.81 -19.55 4.42
N PHE A 202 -1.42 -18.57 5.12
CA PHE A 202 -2.83 -18.27 4.90
C PHE A 202 -3.08 -17.78 3.48
N TYR A 203 -2.31 -16.81 3.01
CA TYR A 203 -2.44 -16.25 1.66
C TYR A 203 -1.70 -17.05 0.58
N SER A 204 -0.96 -18.09 0.95
CA SER A 204 -0.13 -18.91 0.06
C SER A 204 0.95 -18.11 -0.66
N VAL A 205 1.63 -17.22 0.04
CA VAL A 205 2.75 -16.41 -0.45
C VAL A 205 4.07 -17.07 -0.05
N ASP A 206 4.95 -17.29 -1.03
CA ASP A 206 6.25 -17.92 -0.81
C ASP A 206 7.17 -17.07 0.09
N GLU A 207 8.03 -17.75 0.88
CA GLU A 207 8.92 -17.08 1.85
C GLU A 207 9.90 -16.10 1.20
N ASN A 208 10.32 -16.37 -0.03
CA ASN A 208 11.28 -15.52 -0.77
C ASN A 208 10.65 -14.28 -1.42
N ILE A 209 9.33 -14.15 -1.42
CA ILE A 209 8.64 -13.01 -2.02
C ILE A 209 8.48 -11.92 -0.96
N PRO A 210 8.91 -10.66 -1.22
CA PRO A 210 8.68 -9.57 -0.30
C PRO A 210 7.20 -9.37 -0.01
N ALA A 211 6.82 -9.48 1.26
CA ALA A 211 5.44 -9.32 1.70
C ALA A 211 5.42 -8.81 3.15
N TYR A 212 4.49 -7.92 3.45
CA TYR A 212 4.38 -7.24 4.73
C TYR A 212 2.97 -7.37 5.29
N SER A 213 2.87 -7.36 6.62
CA SER A 213 1.59 -7.38 7.32
C SER A 213 0.99 -5.97 7.40
N GLU A 214 -0.31 -5.83 7.17
CA GLU A 214 -1.04 -4.58 7.43
C GLU A 214 -0.81 -4.07 8.86
N ALA A 215 -0.74 -4.99 9.84
CA ALA A 215 -0.48 -4.66 11.23
C ALA A 215 0.88 -3.98 11.43
N ASP A 216 1.91 -4.40 10.70
CA ASP A 216 3.25 -3.80 10.78
C ASP A 216 3.32 -2.45 10.09
N ILE A 217 2.58 -2.26 9.00
CA ILE A 217 2.43 -0.95 8.35
C ILE A 217 1.71 0.02 9.31
N MET A 218 0.65 -0.41 10.00
CA MET A 218 -0.06 0.39 11.00
C MET A 218 0.84 0.78 12.17
N ARG A 219 1.67 -0.13 12.68
CA ARG A 219 2.68 0.17 13.71
C ARG A 219 3.72 1.17 13.19
N GLY A 220 4.14 1.02 11.92
CA GLY A 220 5.03 1.97 11.26
C GLY A 220 4.44 3.37 11.20
N LEU A 221 3.18 3.49 10.83
CA LEU A 221 2.46 4.77 10.79
C LEU A 221 2.33 5.38 12.19
N GLN A 222 2.05 4.56 13.21
CA GLN A 222 2.02 5.02 14.60
C GLN A 222 3.38 5.58 15.04
N PHE A 223 4.49 4.85 14.80
CA PHE A 223 5.83 5.30 15.13
C PHE A 223 6.17 6.64 14.48
N VAL A 224 5.87 6.78 13.18
CA VAL A 224 6.07 8.04 12.44
C VAL A 224 5.24 9.17 13.05
N SER A 225 3.96 8.91 13.38
CA SER A 225 3.06 9.86 14.01
C SER A 225 3.60 10.37 15.36
N GLU A 226 4.03 9.47 16.23
CA GLU A 226 4.61 9.78 17.54
C GLU A 226 5.93 10.58 17.39
N TYR A 227 6.76 10.23 16.40
CA TYR A 227 7.99 10.99 16.12
C TYR A 227 7.69 12.43 15.69
N ILE A 228 6.74 12.62 14.77
CA ILE A 228 6.32 13.95 14.28
C ILE A 228 5.80 14.80 15.44
N GLU A 229 4.94 14.25 16.29
CA GLU A 229 4.35 14.97 17.43
C GLU A 229 5.40 15.34 18.47
N SER A 230 6.28 14.40 18.83
CA SER A 230 7.32 14.62 19.84
C SER A 230 8.36 15.65 19.40
N ASN A 231 8.71 15.68 18.11
CA ASN A 231 9.71 16.58 17.55
C ASN A 231 9.12 17.85 16.92
N ARG A 232 7.79 17.96 16.85
CA ARG A 232 7.05 19.11 16.26
C ARG A 232 7.55 19.45 14.85
N VAL A 233 7.80 18.43 14.02
CA VAL A 233 8.32 18.60 12.66
C VAL A 233 7.24 18.25 11.65
N PRO A 234 6.97 19.09 10.62
CA PRO A 234 6.06 18.73 9.56
C PRO A 234 6.67 17.62 8.69
N ALA A 235 5.85 16.66 8.27
CA ALA A 235 6.34 15.51 7.51
C ALA A 235 5.43 15.07 6.38
N SER A 236 6.05 14.67 5.28
CA SER A 236 5.44 13.91 4.18
C SER A 236 5.62 12.42 4.45
N ILE A 237 4.53 11.68 4.57
CA ILE A 237 4.51 10.24 4.84
C ILE A 237 4.20 9.51 3.53
N ILE A 238 5.06 8.57 3.15
CA ILE A 238 4.96 7.83 1.89
C ILE A 238 4.74 6.35 2.21
N ILE A 239 3.69 5.77 1.62
CA ILE A 239 3.38 4.34 1.70
C ILE A 239 3.42 3.78 0.27
N GLY A 240 4.53 3.10 -0.06
CA GLY A 240 4.78 2.55 -1.40
C GLY A 240 4.27 1.13 -1.60
N VAL A 241 3.71 0.51 -0.58
CA VAL A 241 3.20 -0.86 -0.58
C VAL A 241 1.67 -0.89 -0.71
N GLY A 242 1.12 -1.95 -1.30
CA GLY A 242 -0.31 -2.06 -1.49
C GLY A 242 -0.80 -3.49 -1.70
N THR A 243 -2.13 -3.68 -1.61
CA THR A 243 -2.78 -4.98 -1.85
C THR A 243 -4.01 -4.84 -2.72
N SER A 244 -4.23 -5.80 -3.64
CA SER A 244 -5.46 -5.94 -4.44
C SER A 244 -6.58 -6.65 -3.67
N LEU A 245 -6.29 -7.20 -2.49
CA LEU A 245 -7.30 -7.82 -1.64
C LEU A 245 -7.90 -6.80 -0.66
N GLY A 246 -9.08 -7.11 -0.13
CA GLY A 246 -9.80 -6.24 0.78
C GLY A 246 -10.84 -5.35 0.11
N THR A 247 -11.33 -4.35 0.83
CA THR A 247 -12.39 -3.48 0.33
C THR A 247 -11.83 -2.45 -0.65
N HIS A 248 -12.37 -2.39 -1.86
CA HIS A 248 -12.07 -1.31 -2.82
C HIS A 248 -12.85 -0.02 -2.52
N TYR A 249 -13.44 0.09 -1.34
CA TYR A 249 -14.18 1.27 -0.85
C TYR A 249 -13.32 2.30 -0.12
N GLY A 250 -12.01 2.00 0.11
CA GLY A 250 -11.16 2.83 0.96
C GLY A 250 -11.41 2.64 2.46
N TYR A 251 -11.87 1.46 2.83
CA TYR A 251 -12.10 1.07 4.22
C TYR A 251 -11.27 -0.17 4.58
N SER A 252 -10.28 0.02 5.40
CA SER A 252 -9.52 -1.03 6.10
C SER A 252 -9.04 -0.45 7.43
N PRO A 253 -8.53 -1.26 8.35
CA PRO A 253 -7.88 -0.75 9.55
C PRO A 253 -6.79 0.27 9.25
N LEU A 254 -5.93 -0.02 8.28
CA LEU A 254 -4.88 0.89 7.82
C LEU A 254 -5.47 2.18 7.22
N SER A 255 -6.50 2.06 6.37
CA SER A 255 -7.18 3.22 5.77
C SER A 255 -7.78 4.15 6.82
N ASP A 256 -8.34 3.59 7.90
CA ASP A 256 -8.92 4.39 9.00
C ASP A 256 -7.83 5.16 9.77
N MET A 257 -6.67 4.53 10.02
CA MET A 257 -5.53 5.23 10.62
C MET A 257 -4.96 6.32 9.69
N ILE A 258 -4.83 6.05 8.40
CA ILE A 258 -4.39 7.04 7.42
C ILE A 258 -5.36 8.24 7.40
N ARG A 259 -6.67 7.99 7.41
CA ARG A 259 -7.70 9.04 7.47
C ARG A 259 -7.52 9.96 8.67
N ASP A 260 -7.28 9.39 9.86
CA ASP A 260 -7.04 10.16 11.08
C ASP A 260 -5.77 11.02 10.95
N GLU A 261 -4.71 10.48 10.33
CA GLU A 261 -3.46 11.21 10.14
C GLU A 261 -3.57 12.32 9.09
N THR A 262 -4.35 12.14 8.02
CA THR A 262 -4.54 13.16 6.97
C THR A 262 -5.21 14.44 7.50
N GLY A 263 -5.97 14.34 8.59
CA GLY A 263 -6.61 15.48 9.26
C GLY A 263 -5.69 16.31 10.15
N LYS A 264 -4.46 15.85 10.44
CA LYS A 264 -3.54 16.53 11.35
C LYS A 264 -2.67 17.57 10.61
N THR A 265 -2.50 18.74 11.22
CA THR A 265 -1.66 19.83 10.67
C THR A 265 -0.19 19.39 10.51
N GLY A 266 0.45 19.85 9.44
CA GLY A 266 1.85 19.57 9.15
C GLY A 266 2.07 18.15 8.62
N ARG A 267 1.02 17.46 8.12
CA ARG A 267 1.11 16.10 7.56
C ARG A 267 0.57 16.04 6.15
N CYS A 268 1.28 15.31 5.32
CA CYS A 268 0.82 14.91 3.99
C CYS A 268 1.04 13.41 3.81
N ILE A 269 0.01 12.68 3.41
CA ILE A 269 0.14 11.23 3.17
C ILE A 269 -0.08 10.96 1.69
N SER A 270 0.96 10.42 1.04
CA SER A 270 0.92 9.94 -0.33
C SER A 270 1.03 8.42 -0.41
N VAL A 271 0.24 7.83 -1.30
CA VAL A 271 0.15 6.39 -1.50
C VAL A 271 0.24 6.05 -2.98
N ALA A 272 0.81 4.89 -3.30
CA ALA A 272 0.88 4.39 -4.66
C ALA A 272 -0.51 3.94 -5.16
N ALA A 273 -0.82 4.21 -6.43
CA ALA A 273 -2.05 3.70 -7.04
C ALA A 273 -2.02 2.18 -7.26
N GLY A 274 -0.83 1.59 -7.44
CA GLY A 274 -0.61 0.19 -7.78
C GLY A 274 -0.20 -0.01 -9.24
N ASN A 275 0.33 -1.19 -9.56
CA ASN A 275 0.82 -1.55 -10.89
C ASN A 275 0.03 -2.73 -11.51
N GLU A 276 -1.24 -2.88 -11.12
CA GLU A 276 -2.07 -4.04 -11.47
C GLU A 276 -2.98 -3.80 -12.70
N GLY A 277 -2.94 -2.62 -13.32
CA GLY A 277 -3.89 -2.19 -14.37
C GLY A 277 -3.93 -3.08 -15.61
N ASN A 278 -2.79 -3.65 -16.04
CA ASN A 278 -2.71 -4.54 -17.20
C ASN A 278 -2.37 -5.99 -16.82
N GLU A 279 -2.38 -6.33 -15.53
CA GLU A 279 -2.00 -7.65 -15.04
C GLU A 279 -3.13 -8.70 -15.14
N ARG A 280 -4.34 -8.26 -15.56
CA ARG A 280 -5.52 -9.13 -15.75
C ARG A 280 -5.94 -9.86 -14.47
N LEU A 281 -5.82 -9.21 -13.32
CA LEU A 281 -6.12 -9.77 -12.00
C LEU A 281 -7.46 -9.31 -11.44
N HIS A 282 -8.21 -8.54 -12.21
CA HIS A 282 -9.57 -8.10 -11.92
C HIS A 282 -10.54 -8.57 -13.02
N PHE A 283 -11.69 -9.06 -12.58
CA PHE A 283 -12.82 -9.40 -13.42
C PHE A 283 -14.06 -8.66 -12.92
N LYS A 284 -14.79 -8.03 -13.83
CA LYS A 284 -16.10 -7.44 -13.58
C LYS A 284 -17.14 -8.15 -14.39
N GLY A 285 -18.17 -8.65 -13.74
CA GLY A 285 -19.29 -9.33 -14.37
C GLY A 285 -20.61 -8.61 -14.12
N VAL A 286 -21.46 -8.63 -15.14
CA VAL A 286 -22.80 -8.05 -15.11
C VAL A 286 -23.82 -9.09 -15.58
N THR A 287 -24.98 -9.13 -14.95
CA THR A 287 -26.07 -10.02 -15.36
C THR A 287 -27.43 -9.34 -15.23
N ASP A 288 -28.42 -9.91 -15.92
CA ASP A 288 -29.84 -9.56 -15.80
C ASP A 288 -30.53 -10.15 -14.55
N GLY A 289 -29.78 -10.88 -13.73
CA GLY A 289 -30.30 -11.56 -12.54
C GLY A 289 -30.94 -12.94 -12.82
N ILE A 290 -30.97 -13.38 -14.07
CA ILE A 290 -31.48 -14.70 -14.50
C ILE A 290 -30.31 -15.64 -14.76
N ASN A 291 -29.36 -15.18 -15.56
CA ASN A 291 -28.16 -15.95 -15.91
C ASN A 291 -27.05 -15.73 -14.88
N PRO A 292 -26.21 -16.73 -14.59
CA PRO A 292 -25.06 -16.54 -13.72
C PRO A 292 -23.98 -15.66 -14.40
N ILE A 293 -23.22 -14.92 -13.58
CA ILE A 293 -21.97 -14.33 -14.02
C ILE A 293 -20.92 -15.46 -14.05
N GLY A 294 -20.26 -15.68 -15.17
CA GLY A 294 -19.20 -16.67 -15.33
C GLY A 294 -17.82 -16.02 -15.45
N ALA A 295 -16.94 -16.24 -14.50
CA ALA A 295 -15.55 -15.80 -14.54
C ALA A 295 -14.63 -17.00 -14.79
N GLU A 296 -13.69 -16.86 -15.72
CA GLU A 296 -12.68 -17.88 -16.04
C GLU A 296 -11.30 -17.37 -15.64
N LEU A 297 -10.70 -18.06 -14.65
CA LEU A 297 -9.36 -17.79 -14.16
C LEU A 297 -8.40 -18.90 -14.66
N ARG A 298 -7.44 -18.52 -15.49
CA ARG A 298 -6.32 -19.39 -15.82
C ARG A 298 -5.33 -19.38 -14.65
N ILE A 299 -4.94 -20.57 -14.20
CA ILE A 299 -3.92 -20.77 -13.19
C ILE A 299 -2.73 -21.49 -13.81
N GLU A 300 -1.53 -20.97 -13.61
CA GLU A 300 -0.30 -21.62 -14.06
C GLU A 300 0.01 -22.85 -13.20
N PRO A 301 0.49 -23.96 -13.79
CA PRO A 301 0.90 -25.13 -13.02
C PRO A 301 2.01 -24.82 -12.02
N GLY A 302 1.95 -25.43 -10.83
CA GLY A 302 2.99 -25.29 -9.80
C GLY A 302 2.79 -24.09 -8.85
N LEU A 303 1.67 -23.38 -8.94
CA LEU A 303 1.32 -22.35 -7.97
C LEU A 303 0.92 -23.01 -6.63
N ASN A 304 1.56 -22.60 -5.51
CA ASN A 304 1.28 -23.15 -4.18
C ASN A 304 -0.12 -22.81 -3.68
N GLY A 305 -0.66 -21.69 -4.13
CA GLY A 305 -2.03 -21.29 -3.86
C GLY A 305 -2.30 -19.86 -4.27
N LEU A 306 -3.54 -19.46 -4.15
CA LEU A 306 -3.99 -18.10 -4.39
C LEU A 306 -5.20 -17.74 -3.53
N THR A 307 -5.39 -16.43 -3.35
CA THR A 307 -6.59 -15.87 -2.72
C THR A 307 -7.27 -14.91 -3.68
N ALA A 308 -8.59 -15.00 -3.78
CA ALA A 308 -9.44 -14.09 -4.52
C ALA A 308 -10.58 -13.57 -3.64
N ASN A 309 -10.96 -12.32 -3.83
CA ASN A 309 -12.14 -11.72 -3.19
C ASN A 309 -13.20 -11.41 -4.24
N ILE A 310 -14.42 -11.85 -3.99
CA ILE A 310 -15.62 -11.51 -4.76
C ILE A 310 -16.43 -10.53 -3.95
N TRP A 311 -16.72 -9.39 -4.52
CA TRP A 311 -17.47 -8.33 -3.88
C TRP A 311 -18.74 -8.03 -4.67
N SER A 312 -19.84 -7.74 -3.96
CA SER A 312 -21.07 -7.21 -4.54
C SER A 312 -21.73 -6.19 -3.62
N LYS A 313 -22.36 -5.19 -4.24
CA LYS A 313 -23.09 -4.16 -3.50
C LYS A 313 -24.41 -4.72 -2.94
N ALA A 314 -24.71 -4.39 -1.69
CA ALA A 314 -26.02 -4.70 -1.11
C ALA A 314 -27.14 -4.06 -1.97
N PRO A 315 -28.30 -4.70 -2.11
CA PRO A 315 -28.77 -5.92 -1.43
C PRO A 315 -28.44 -7.23 -2.16
N VAL A 316 -27.65 -7.20 -3.25
CA VAL A 316 -27.35 -8.37 -4.07
C VAL A 316 -26.44 -9.33 -3.35
N VAL A 317 -26.83 -10.58 -3.23
CA VAL A 317 -26.04 -11.68 -2.68
C VAL A 317 -25.89 -12.75 -3.74
N TYR A 318 -24.66 -13.20 -3.98
CA TYR A 318 -24.39 -14.27 -4.93
C TYR A 318 -24.12 -15.59 -4.23
N SER A 319 -24.68 -16.70 -4.75
CA SER A 319 -24.14 -18.03 -4.47
C SER A 319 -23.08 -18.38 -5.51
N LEU A 320 -22.02 -19.08 -5.06
CA LEU A 320 -20.86 -19.43 -5.86
C LEU A 320 -20.87 -20.92 -6.23
N GLU A 321 -20.60 -21.23 -7.49
CA GLU A 321 -20.25 -22.56 -7.98
C GLU A 321 -18.85 -22.51 -8.56
N ILE A 322 -18.04 -23.54 -8.27
CA ILE A 322 -16.65 -23.64 -8.74
C ILE A 322 -16.52 -24.89 -9.61
N ILE A 323 -15.97 -24.72 -10.81
CA ILE A 323 -15.68 -25.80 -11.74
C ILE A 323 -14.16 -25.87 -11.95
N SER A 324 -13.59 -27.03 -11.71
CA SER A 324 -12.16 -27.29 -11.88
C SER A 324 -11.77 -27.46 -13.36
N PRO A 325 -10.47 -27.45 -13.70
CA PRO A 325 -10.01 -27.71 -15.07
C PRO A 325 -10.44 -29.06 -15.66
N SER A 326 -10.62 -30.09 -14.85
CA SER A 326 -11.14 -31.40 -15.29
C SER A 326 -12.66 -31.44 -15.46
N GLY A 327 -13.37 -30.36 -15.07
CA GLY A 327 -14.83 -30.30 -15.10
C GLY A 327 -15.51 -30.78 -13.84
N GLN A 328 -14.77 -31.09 -12.76
CA GLN A 328 -15.39 -31.41 -11.47
C GLN A 328 -16.07 -30.17 -10.90
N ILE A 329 -17.32 -30.31 -10.44
CA ILE A 329 -18.13 -29.23 -9.92
C ILE A 329 -18.21 -29.32 -8.40
N ALA A 330 -17.86 -28.25 -7.71
CA ALA A 330 -18.25 -28.04 -6.35
C ALA A 330 -19.56 -27.25 -6.33
N GLY A 331 -20.59 -27.83 -5.70
CA GLY A 331 -21.95 -27.30 -5.69
C GLY A 331 -22.05 -25.89 -5.09
N ARG A 332 -23.23 -25.28 -5.17
CA ARG A 332 -23.47 -23.89 -4.79
C ARG A 332 -23.16 -23.60 -3.33
N PHE A 333 -22.12 -22.81 -3.10
CA PHE A 333 -21.81 -22.24 -1.80
C PHE A 333 -22.74 -21.05 -1.55
N LEU A 334 -23.60 -21.18 -0.55
CA LEU A 334 -24.51 -20.10 -0.16
C LEU A 334 -23.81 -19.14 0.79
N VAL A 335 -24.06 -17.84 0.66
CA VAL A 335 -23.54 -16.84 1.60
C VAL A 335 -24.32 -16.86 2.90
N LYS A 336 -23.74 -17.48 3.93
CA LYS A 336 -24.37 -17.71 5.24
C LYS A 336 -23.60 -17.16 6.43
N ASN A 337 -22.59 -16.32 6.25
CA ASN A 337 -21.61 -15.96 7.29
C ASN A 337 -20.85 -17.19 7.84
N GLU A 338 -20.56 -18.12 6.97
CA GLU A 338 -19.89 -19.39 7.27
C GLU A 338 -18.69 -19.57 6.36
N SER A 339 -17.86 -20.52 6.73
CA SER A 339 -16.78 -21.02 5.88
C SER A 339 -17.09 -22.44 5.43
N GLN A 340 -16.76 -22.74 4.20
CA GLN A 340 -16.95 -24.04 3.59
C GLN A 340 -15.63 -24.49 2.96
N ARG A 341 -15.35 -25.80 3.03
CA ARG A 341 -14.17 -26.39 2.42
C ARG A 341 -14.61 -27.46 1.42
N THR A 342 -14.00 -27.47 0.24
CA THR A 342 -14.17 -28.55 -0.73
C THR A 342 -12.80 -29.04 -1.21
N PHE A 343 -12.76 -30.29 -1.62
CA PHE A 343 -11.57 -30.92 -2.16
C PHE A 343 -11.88 -31.46 -3.56
N PHE A 344 -11.09 -31.04 -4.54
CA PHE A 344 -11.17 -31.50 -5.91
C PHE A 344 -10.22 -32.68 -6.09
N VAL A 345 -10.78 -33.87 -6.23
CA VAL A 345 -10.02 -35.14 -6.18
C VAL A 345 -9.06 -35.27 -7.36
N PHE A 346 -9.52 -34.96 -8.58
CA PHE A 346 -8.70 -35.12 -9.78
C PHE A 346 -7.56 -34.10 -9.83
N GLU A 347 -7.76 -32.93 -9.31
CA GLU A 347 -6.75 -31.86 -9.24
C GLU A 347 -5.86 -31.93 -8.01
N ASN A 348 -6.20 -32.74 -7.02
CA ASN A 348 -5.56 -32.74 -5.69
C ASN A 348 -5.52 -31.33 -5.07
N SER A 349 -6.56 -30.55 -5.31
CA SER A 349 -6.67 -29.14 -4.94
C SER A 349 -7.66 -28.94 -3.80
N THR A 350 -7.30 -28.14 -2.80
CA THR A 350 -8.22 -27.77 -1.72
C THR A 350 -8.68 -26.32 -1.90
N VAL A 351 -10.00 -26.12 -1.89
CA VAL A 351 -10.60 -24.78 -1.98
C VAL A 351 -11.40 -24.49 -0.73
N TYR A 352 -11.11 -23.36 -0.12
CA TYR A 352 -11.84 -22.80 1.01
C TYR A 352 -12.67 -21.61 0.51
N VAL A 353 -13.93 -21.58 0.86
CA VAL A 353 -14.86 -20.50 0.53
C VAL A 353 -15.39 -19.90 1.82
N TYR A 354 -15.08 -18.64 2.03
CA TYR A 354 -15.59 -17.85 3.15
C TYR A 354 -16.63 -16.89 2.62
N SER A 355 -17.75 -16.79 3.26
CA SER A 355 -18.77 -15.86 2.83
C SER A 355 -19.27 -14.99 3.97
N ARG A 356 -19.42 -13.69 3.69
CA ARG A 356 -20.05 -12.72 4.58
C ARG A 356 -21.12 -11.96 3.83
N ARG A 357 -22.34 -12.08 4.31
CA ARG A 357 -23.49 -11.36 3.74
C ARG A 357 -23.42 -9.87 3.99
N THR A 358 -22.75 -9.46 5.03
CA THR A 358 -22.52 -8.04 5.34
C THR A 358 -21.12 -7.94 5.93
N GLU A 359 -20.19 -7.41 5.16
CA GLU A 359 -18.87 -7.08 5.65
C GLU A 359 -18.99 -5.90 6.62
N SER A 360 -18.33 -6.01 7.77
CA SER A 360 -18.61 -5.17 8.94
C SER A 360 -18.27 -3.69 8.76
N ILE A 361 -17.40 -3.36 7.81
CA ILE A 361 -16.91 -2.01 7.60
C ILE A 361 -17.64 -1.36 6.41
N SER A 362 -17.72 -2.07 5.28
CA SER A 362 -18.29 -1.54 4.03
C SER A 362 -19.79 -1.78 3.86
N GLY A 363 -20.36 -2.76 4.58
CA GLY A 363 -21.73 -3.21 4.41
C GLY A 363 -21.97 -4.03 3.13
N ALA A 364 -20.94 -4.26 2.31
CA ALA A 364 -21.03 -5.04 1.09
C ALA A 364 -20.99 -6.56 1.37
N ASN A 365 -21.35 -7.35 0.36
CA ASN A 365 -21.19 -8.79 0.42
C ASN A 365 -19.78 -9.19 -0.01
N LEU A 366 -19.18 -10.12 0.71
CA LEU A 366 -17.84 -10.65 0.44
C LEU A 366 -17.88 -12.18 0.36
N ILE A 367 -17.29 -12.74 -0.70
CA ILE A 367 -16.88 -14.13 -0.76
C ILE A 367 -15.37 -14.15 -0.97
N THR A 368 -14.64 -14.79 -0.05
CA THR A 368 -13.21 -15.04 -0.21
C THR A 368 -13.00 -16.48 -0.62
N ILE A 369 -12.31 -16.67 -1.74
CA ILE A 369 -11.87 -17.98 -2.23
C ILE A 369 -10.38 -18.09 -1.93
N ARG A 370 -10.00 -19.16 -1.22
CA ARG A 370 -8.61 -19.48 -0.99
C ARG A 370 -8.33 -20.87 -1.52
N MET A 371 -7.39 -20.98 -2.43
CA MET A 371 -7.01 -22.24 -3.07
C MET A 371 -5.63 -22.65 -2.59
N ARG A 372 -5.49 -23.92 -2.24
CA ARG A 372 -4.19 -24.57 -1.95
C ARG A 372 -3.90 -25.60 -3.01
N ASN A 373 -2.67 -25.60 -3.55
CA ASN A 373 -2.20 -26.45 -4.62
C ASN A 373 -3.21 -26.50 -5.79
N PRO A 374 -3.65 -25.36 -6.34
CA PRO A 374 -4.58 -25.37 -7.45
C PRO A 374 -3.92 -26.01 -8.66
N ALA A 375 -4.60 -26.97 -9.29
CA ALA A 375 -4.12 -27.53 -10.56
C ALA A 375 -4.05 -26.45 -11.63
N GLY A 376 -3.04 -26.52 -12.48
CA GLY A 376 -2.95 -25.65 -13.65
C GLY A 376 -4.10 -25.88 -14.62
N GLY A 377 -4.57 -24.81 -15.23
CA GLY A 377 -5.70 -24.84 -16.17
C GLY A 377 -6.70 -23.73 -15.93
N ILE A 378 -7.89 -23.86 -16.50
CA ILE A 378 -8.96 -22.86 -16.40
C ILE A 378 -9.94 -23.30 -15.31
N TRP A 379 -10.00 -22.50 -14.25
CA TRP A 379 -11.00 -22.60 -13.21
C TRP A 379 -12.15 -21.65 -13.54
N LYS A 380 -13.42 -22.12 -13.35
CA LYS A 380 -14.61 -21.29 -13.58
C LYS A 380 -15.31 -20.99 -12.26
N PHE A 381 -15.71 -19.73 -12.09
CA PHE A 381 -16.49 -19.25 -10.97
C PHE A 381 -17.83 -18.74 -11.50
N ASN A 382 -18.93 -19.47 -11.23
CA ASN A 382 -20.27 -19.08 -11.61
C ASN A 382 -20.98 -18.44 -10.41
N LEU A 383 -21.37 -17.17 -10.57
CA LEU A 383 -22.04 -16.39 -9.54
C LEU A 383 -23.52 -16.26 -9.87
N TYR A 384 -24.36 -16.81 -9.02
CA TYR A 384 -25.82 -16.81 -9.17
C TYR A 384 -26.43 -15.76 -8.22
N PRO A 385 -27.03 -14.67 -8.75
CA PRO A 385 -27.62 -13.64 -7.91
C PRO A 385 -28.91 -14.15 -7.24
N ASN A 386 -29.23 -13.56 -6.09
CA ASN A 386 -30.47 -13.85 -5.35
C ASN A 386 -31.68 -12.99 -5.74
N ILE A 387 -31.47 -12.03 -6.63
CA ILE A 387 -32.50 -11.10 -7.15
C ILE A 387 -32.41 -11.02 -8.66
N GLN A 388 -33.56 -10.69 -9.30
CA GLN A 388 -33.63 -10.40 -10.72
C GLN A 388 -33.36 -8.91 -11.00
N GLY A 389 -32.93 -8.61 -12.20
CA GLY A 389 -32.59 -7.27 -12.67
C GLY A 389 -31.08 -7.09 -12.84
N HIS A 390 -30.68 -5.89 -13.20
CA HIS A 390 -29.27 -5.56 -13.42
C HIS A 390 -28.47 -5.71 -12.12
N THR A 391 -27.53 -6.64 -12.11
CA THR A 391 -26.64 -6.89 -10.97
C THR A 391 -25.20 -7.05 -11.43
N GLU A 392 -24.24 -6.63 -10.61
CA GLU A 392 -22.82 -6.69 -10.90
C GLU A 392 -22.04 -7.32 -9.75
N ALA A 393 -20.93 -7.97 -10.08
CA ALA A 393 -19.95 -8.48 -9.12
C ALA A 393 -18.55 -8.28 -9.66
N ASP A 394 -17.63 -8.01 -8.76
CA ASP A 394 -16.22 -7.84 -9.05
C ASP A 394 -15.41 -8.93 -8.36
N ILE A 395 -14.38 -9.44 -9.03
CA ILE A 395 -13.46 -10.45 -8.49
C ILE A 395 -12.04 -9.92 -8.63
N TRP A 396 -11.36 -9.74 -7.50
CA TRP A 396 -9.93 -9.42 -7.46
C TRP A 396 -9.13 -10.61 -6.96
N VAL A 397 -8.03 -10.89 -7.63
CA VAL A 397 -7.00 -11.83 -7.18
C VAL A 397 -5.88 -11.04 -6.52
N MET A 398 -5.09 -11.68 -5.66
CA MET A 398 -3.93 -11.07 -5.01
C MET A 398 -2.94 -10.47 -6.04
N ASN A 399 -2.07 -9.56 -5.59
CA ASN A 399 -1.13 -8.81 -6.43
C ASN A 399 -0.27 -9.71 -7.33
N ARG A 400 0.13 -9.19 -8.50
CA ARG A 400 1.01 -9.88 -9.44
C ARG A 400 2.30 -10.40 -8.79
N GLY A 401 2.89 -9.64 -7.87
CA GLY A 401 4.10 -10.05 -7.16
C GLY A 401 3.98 -11.36 -6.36
N PHE A 402 2.77 -11.82 -6.08
CA PHE A 402 2.50 -13.08 -5.37
C PHE A 402 2.09 -14.22 -6.30
N LEU A 403 1.98 -13.99 -7.60
CA LEU A 403 1.48 -14.92 -8.60
C LEU A 403 2.47 -15.08 -9.75
N ASN A 404 2.40 -16.22 -10.42
CA ASN A 404 3.11 -16.45 -11.67
C ASN A 404 2.47 -15.65 -12.82
N GLU A 405 3.24 -15.30 -13.84
CA GLU A 405 2.80 -14.43 -14.94
C GLU A 405 1.60 -14.99 -15.73
N ASN A 406 1.49 -16.31 -15.85
CA ASN A 406 0.41 -16.96 -16.59
C ASN A 406 -0.85 -17.28 -15.75
N THR A 407 -0.96 -16.68 -14.56
CA THR A 407 -2.19 -16.71 -13.74
C THR A 407 -2.95 -15.41 -13.92
N TYR A 408 -4.13 -15.49 -14.61
CA TYR A 408 -4.93 -14.31 -14.96
C TYR A 408 -6.36 -14.66 -15.37
N PHE A 409 -7.29 -13.70 -15.33
CA PHE A 409 -8.62 -13.87 -15.91
C PHE A 409 -8.57 -13.87 -17.44
N ILE A 410 -9.25 -14.82 -18.07
CA ILE A 410 -9.37 -14.91 -19.54
C ILE A 410 -10.02 -13.64 -20.09
N VAL A 411 -11.14 -13.24 -19.49
CA VAL A 411 -11.77 -11.93 -19.70
C VAL A 411 -11.50 -11.12 -18.44
N SER A 412 -10.76 -10.02 -18.56
CA SER A 412 -10.38 -9.17 -17.44
C SER A 412 -10.89 -7.74 -17.63
N ASP A 413 -11.14 -7.04 -16.55
CA ASP A 413 -11.43 -5.62 -16.54
C ASP A 413 -10.21 -4.87 -16.00
N PRO A 414 -9.60 -3.93 -16.75
CA PRO A 414 -8.46 -3.16 -16.29
C PRO A 414 -8.85 -2.00 -15.35
N GLU A 415 -10.13 -1.71 -15.23
CA GLU A 415 -10.66 -0.67 -14.35
C GLU A 415 -10.76 -1.17 -12.91
N ASP A 416 -10.92 -0.25 -11.98
CA ASP A 416 -11.10 -0.51 -10.55
C ASP A 416 -9.98 -1.40 -9.93
N THR A 417 -8.75 -1.23 -10.45
CA THR A 417 -7.53 -1.95 -10.06
C THR A 417 -6.65 -1.19 -9.05
N ILE A 418 -7.07 -0.01 -8.60
CA ILE A 418 -6.36 0.74 -7.54
C ILE A 418 -6.23 -0.14 -6.30
N VAL A 419 -4.99 -0.30 -5.82
CA VAL A 419 -4.70 -1.14 -4.64
C VAL A 419 -5.00 -0.40 -3.33
N ASN A 420 -5.33 -1.15 -2.26
CA ASN A 420 -5.39 -0.57 -0.91
C ASN A 420 -3.97 -0.21 -0.42
N PRO A 421 -3.76 0.96 0.21
CA PRO A 421 -4.77 1.95 0.62
C PRO A 421 -5.02 3.07 -0.40
N GLY A 422 -4.59 2.95 -1.66
CA GLY A 422 -4.73 3.96 -2.72
C GLY A 422 -6.17 4.32 -3.09
N ASN A 423 -7.15 3.47 -2.77
CA ASN A 423 -8.57 3.74 -2.95
C ASN A 423 -9.19 4.63 -1.84
N LEU A 424 -8.41 5.02 -0.82
CA LEU A 424 -8.85 5.94 0.23
C LEU A 424 -8.95 7.38 -0.32
N VAL A 425 -10.11 8.01 -0.13
CA VAL A 425 -10.38 9.37 -0.66
C VAL A 425 -9.49 10.43 -0.01
N GLU A 426 -9.27 10.32 1.27
CA GLU A 426 -8.55 11.32 2.08
C GLU A 426 -7.02 11.30 1.82
N ALA A 427 -6.44 10.15 1.48
CA ALA A 427 -5.02 10.06 1.08
C ALA A 427 -4.81 10.61 -0.34
N ILE A 428 -3.59 10.99 -0.63
CA ILE A 428 -3.18 11.40 -1.98
C ILE A 428 -2.68 10.18 -2.72
N THR A 429 -3.45 9.73 -3.72
CA THR A 429 -3.14 8.55 -4.53
C THR A 429 -2.47 8.98 -5.82
N VAL A 430 -1.26 8.52 -6.04
CA VAL A 430 -0.41 8.95 -7.15
C VAL A 430 -0.21 7.83 -8.15
N THR A 431 -0.46 8.14 -9.43
CA THR A 431 -0.14 7.26 -10.57
C THR A 431 1.13 7.73 -11.28
N ALA A 432 1.71 6.89 -12.13
CA ALA A 432 3.00 7.14 -12.75
C ALA A 432 2.89 7.54 -14.24
N TYR A 433 3.75 8.47 -14.69
CA TYR A 433 3.93 8.76 -16.10
C TYR A 433 5.41 8.92 -16.46
N ASP A 434 5.73 8.72 -17.74
CA ASP A 434 7.05 9.01 -18.29
C ASP A 434 7.15 10.52 -18.63
N TYR A 435 8.00 11.23 -17.93
CA TYR A 435 8.16 12.68 -18.08
C TYR A 435 8.86 13.12 -19.38
N ARG A 436 9.51 12.17 -20.10
CA ARG A 436 10.25 12.47 -21.32
C ARG A 436 9.33 12.68 -22.52
N ASP A 437 8.23 11.93 -22.56
CA ASP A 437 7.24 11.98 -23.64
C ASP A 437 5.80 12.20 -23.15
N ASN A 438 5.63 12.32 -21.83
CA ASN A 438 4.34 12.47 -21.15
C ASN A 438 3.38 11.29 -21.41
N THR A 439 3.89 10.08 -21.59
CA THR A 439 3.05 8.87 -21.70
C THR A 439 2.73 8.30 -20.34
N ILE A 440 1.53 7.72 -20.21
CA ILE A 440 1.12 7.06 -18.97
C ILE A 440 1.87 5.72 -18.81
N TYR A 441 2.23 5.36 -17.59
CA TYR A 441 2.81 4.04 -17.33
C TYR A 441 1.78 2.95 -17.54
N LEU A 442 2.08 1.99 -18.42
CA LEU A 442 1.11 0.98 -18.87
C LEU A 442 0.59 0.06 -17.77
N LYS A 443 1.39 -0.17 -16.73
CA LYS A 443 1.01 -1.04 -15.62
C LYS A 443 0.18 -0.32 -14.55
N ASN A 444 0.01 1.01 -14.63
CA ASN A 444 -0.75 1.73 -13.62
C ASN A 444 -2.10 1.10 -13.33
N SER A 445 -2.36 0.90 -12.07
CA SER A 445 -3.71 0.69 -11.57
C SER A 445 -4.57 1.92 -11.82
N ARG A 446 -5.83 1.72 -12.15
CA ARG A 446 -6.74 2.78 -12.57
C ARG A 446 -8.18 2.51 -12.15
N GLY A 447 -9.01 3.53 -12.24
CA GLY A 447 -10.42 3.44 -11.91
C GLY A 447 -10.81 4.46 -10.86
N ASN A 448 -12.07 4.52 -10.55
CA ASN A 448 -12.55 5.24 -9.38
C ASN A 448 -12.45 4.33 -8.15
N ASN A 449 -12.67 4.87 -6.97
CA ASN A 449 -13.02 3.98 -5.89
C ASN A 449 -14.42 3.39 -6.15
N TRP A 450 -14.78 2.37 -5.41
CA TRP A 450 -16.08 1.68 -5.59
C TRP A 450 -17.33 2.61 -5.47
N TYR A 451 -17.21 3.77 -4.84
CA TYR A 451 -18.28 4.77 -4.78
C TYR A 451 -18.34 5.69 -6.01
N GLY A 452 -17.46 5.48 -7.00
CA GLY A 452 -17.36 6.32 -8.18
C GLY A 452 -16.62 7.63 -7.97
N LEU A 453 -15.91 7.79 -6.84
CA LEU A 453 -15.09 8.98 -6.59
C LEU A 453 -13.76 8.87 -7.38
N PRO A 454 -13.29 9.96 -7.99
CA PRO A 454 -12.08 9.95 -8.82
C PRO A 454 -10.85 9.42 -8.09
N LYS A 455 -10.18 8.44 -8.69
CA LYS A 455 -8.87 7.90 -8.33
C LYS A 455 -8.16 7.36 -9.60
N PRO A 456 -6.83 7.57 -9.72
CA PRO A 456 -5.91 8.27 -8.83
C PRO A 456 -6.24 9.76 -8.72
N ASP A 457 -5.57 10.49 -7.78
CA ASP A 457 -5.78 11.94 -7.67
C ASP A 457 -5.04 12.66 -8.81
N PHE A 458 -3.81 12.28 -9.13
CA PHE A 458 -3.04 12.83 -10.24
C PHE A 458 -1.85 11.92 -10.59
N ALA A 459 -1.18 12.25 -11.69
CA ALA A 459 0.03 11.57 -12.15
C ALA A 459 1.30 12.36 -11.78
N ALA A 460 2.33 11.64 -11.33
CA ALA A 460 3.66 12.19 -11.12
C ALA A 460 4.72 11.40 -11.92
N PRO A 461 5.92 11.97 -12.16
CA PRO A 461 7.02 11.22 -12.77
C PRO A 461 7.29 9.93 -12.01
N GLY A 462 7.31 8.82 -12.73
CA GLY A 462 7.45 7.50 -12.12
C GLY A 462 7.97 6.43 -13.11
N VAL A 463 8.54 6.78 -14.25
CA VAL A 463 9.03 5.84 -15.27
C VAL A 463 10.49 6.07 -15.60
N ASN A 464 11.30 5.01 -15.59
CA ASN A 464 12.74 5.00 -15.85
C ASN A 464 13.51 6.02 -15.00
N MET A 465 13.33 5.97 -13.71
CA MET A 465 13.95 6.86 -12.75
C MET A 465 15.30 6.39 -12.25
N THR A 466 16.19 7.32 -12.09
CA THR A 466 17.47 7.06 -11.43
C THR A 466 17.32 7.31 -9.93
N GLY A 467 17.68 6.35 -9.12
CA GLY A 467 17.67 6.43 -7.65
C GLY A 467 18.78 5.59 -7.03
N PRO A 468 19.07 5.78 -5.74
CA PRO A 468 20.13 5.06 -5.04
C PRO A 468 19.87 3.56 -5.00
N SER A 469 20.93 2.77 -5.21
CA SER A 469 20.91 1.31 -5.12
C SER A 469 21.07 0.83 -3.67
N PRO A 470 20.49 -0.30 -3.29
CA PRO A 470 20.77 -0.93 -1.99
C PRO A 470 22.20 -1.45 -1.88
N ILE A 471 22.91 -1.59 -3.00
CA ILE A 471 24.28 -2.16 -3.06
C ILE A 471 25.31 -1.04 -3.27
N GLY A 472 26.30 -1.00 -2.39
CA GLY A 472 27.35 0.03 -2.44
C GLY A 472 26.92 1.35 -1.80
N THR A 473 27.82 2.30 -1.77
CA THR A 473 27.61 3.60 -1.09
C THR A 473 27.31 4.76 -2.04
N ASP A 474 27.49 4.55 -3.37
CA ASP A 474 27.33 5.57 -4.40
C ASP A 474 26.82 5.01 -5.74
N ASN A 475 26.28 3.79 -5.72
CA ASN A 475 25.68 3.18 -6.90
C ASN A 475 24.22 3.65 -7.07
N TYR A 476 23.85 3.88 -8.31
CA TYR A 476 22.48 4.23 -8.70
C TYR A 476 21.92 3.19 -9.66
N GLU A 477 20.63 3.03 -9.66
CA GLU A 477 19.90 2.12 -10.54
C GLU A 477 18.67 2.79 -11.15
N ILE A 478 18.08 2.18 -12.16
CA ILE A 478 16.90 2.71 -12.85
C ILE A 478 15.74 1.75 -12.63
N ARG A 479 14.59 2.30 -12.22
CA ARG A 479 13.38 1.50 -12.01
C ARG A 479 12.11 2.28 -12.42
N SER A 480 10.88 1.67 -12.46
CA SER A 480 9.60 2.31 -12.87
C SER A 480 8.39 1.84 -12.06
N GLY A 481 7.45 2.75 -11.68
CA GLY A 481 6.22 2.37 -10.98
C GLY A 481 5.47 3.48 -10.24
N THR A 482 4.32 3.15 -9.73
CA THR A 482 3.47 4.10 -8.99
C THR A 482 4.00 4.43 -7.60
N SER A 483 4.76 3.53 -6.97
CA SER A 483 5.41 3.81 -5.68
C SER A 483 6.43 4.93 -5.78
N VAL A 484 7.11 5.03 -6.92
CA VAL A 484 8.05 6.12 -7.16
C VAL A 484 7.38 7.41 -7.51
N ALA A 485 6.32 7.36 -8.29
CA ALA A 485 5.48 8.51 -8.46
C ALA A 485 4.98 9.03 -7.09
N ALA A 486 4.61 8.13 -6.18
CA ALA A 486 4.23 8.48 -4.81
C ALA A 486 5.42 9.06 -4.01
N ALA A 487 6.64 8.50 -4.17
CA ALA A 487 7.83 9.02 -3.53
C ALA A 487 8.24 10.39 -4.09
N PHE A 488 8.19 10.54 -5.41
CA PHE A 488 8.42 11.82 -6.08
C PHE A 488 7.47 12.89 -5.54
N TYR A 489 6.18 12.56 -5.49
CA TYR A 489 5.19 13.46 -4.94
C TYR A 489 5.37 13.71 -3.44
N GLY A 490 5.78 12.70 -2.68
CA GLY A 490 6.13 12.86 -1.27
C GLY A 490 7.21 13.91 -1.04
N GLY A 491 8.19 13.98 -1.95
CA GLY A 491 9.16 15.08 -1.97
C GLY A 491 8.51 16.44 -2.27
N ILE A 492 7.60 16.51 -3.25
CA ILE A 492 6.83 17.75 -3.54
C ILE A 492 6.03 18.18 -2.31
N ALA A 493 5.39 17.24 -1.63
CA ALA A 493 4.64 17.51 -0.40
C ALA A 493 5.55 18.08 0.71
N ALA A 494 6.79 17.60 0.84
CA ALA A 494 7.77 18.18 1.77
C ALA A 494 8.12 19.64 1.41
N LEU A 495 8.24 19.98 0.10
CA LEU A 495 8.43 21.36 -0.33
C LEU A 495 7.21 22.25 0.00
N LEU A 496 5.99 21.73 -0.20
CA LEU A 496 4.75 22.45 0.18
C LEU A 496 4.63 22.63 1.69
N LEU A 497 5.05 21.64 2.49
CA LEU A 497 5.11 21.75 3.94
C LEU A 497 6.18 22.76 4.40
N GLU A 498 7.33 22.84 3.73
CA GLU A 498 8.31 23.90 3.95
C GLU A 498 7.68 25.28 3.70
N TYR A 499 7.05 25.47 2.55
CA TYR A 499 6.38 26.72 2.21
C TYR A 499 5.28 27.09 3.21
N GLY A 500 4.37 26.15 3.46
CA GLY A 500 3.19 26.42 4.28
C GLY A 500 3.48 26.52 5.78
N ILE A 501 4.13 25.49 6.34
CA ILE A 501 4.31 25.38 7.80
C ILE A 501 5.61 26.05 8.25
N VAL A 502 6.76 25.69 7.65
CA VAL A 502 8.07 26.17 8.12
C VAL A 502 8.21 27.66 7.83
N ASN A 503 7.87 28.09 6.61
CA ASN A 503 7.91 29.50 6.20
C ASN A 503 6.64 30.27 6.63
N ASN A 504 5.72 29.60 7.33
CA ASN A 504 4.51 30.17 7.92
C ASN A 504 3.54 30.85 6.92
N ALA A 505 3.55 30.43 5.65
CA ALA A 505 2.62 30.95 4.65
C ALA A 505 1.19 30.39 4.83
N ILE A 506 1.06 29.13 5.26
CA ILE A 506 -0.22 28.44 5.55
C ILE A 506 -0.02 27.57 6.80
N PRO A 507 -0.07 28.11 8.01
CA PRO A 507 0.33 27.42 9.24
C PRO A 507 -0.58 26.26 9.67
N TYR A 508 -1.72 26.07 9.00
CA TYR A 508 -2.68 24.97 9.25
C TYR A 508 -2.72 23.93 8.13
N LEU A 509 -1.69 23.87 7.27
CA LEU A 509 -1.64 23.01 6.10
C LEU A 509 -1.67 21.52 6.47
N ARG A 510 -2.61 20.76 5.89
CA ARG A 510 -2.84 19.32 6.05
C ARG A 510 -2.93 18.63 4.69
N THR A 511 -3.08 17.31 4.68
CA THR A 511 -3.23 16.54 3.44
C THR A 511 -4.34 17.05 2.51
N PRO A 512 -5.57 17.38 2.98
CA PRO A 512 -6.63 17.88 2.08
C PRO A 512 -6.29 19.20 1.40
N GLU A 513 -5.70 20.15 2.11
CA GLU A 513 -5.28 21.45 1.55
C GLU A 513 -4.13 21.24 0.55
N ILE A 514 -3.12 20.43 0.90
CA ILE A 514 -2.00 20.09 0.00
C ILE A 514 -2.54 19.44 -1.29
N LYS A 515 -3.49 18.53 -1.18
CA LYS A 515 -4.15 17.88 -2.30
C LYS A 515 -4.83 18.90 -3.22
N THR A 516 -5.62 19.81 -2.64
CA THR A 516 -6.33 20.86 -3.39
C THR A 516 -5.36 21.80 -4.11
N ILE A 517 -4.32 22.27 -3.42
CA ILE A 517 -3.26 23.11 -3.99
C ILE A 517 -2.57 22.39 -5.17
N THR A 518 -2.27 21.12 -5.00
CA THR A 518 -1.64 20.31 -6.05
C THR A 518 -2.55 20.15 -7.26
N ILE A 519 -3.82 19.82 -7.04
CA ILE A 519 -4.81 19.65 -8.12
C ILE A 519 -4.97 20.93 -8.93
N ALA A 520 -5.02 22.09 -8.28
CA ALA A 520 -5.16 23.39 -8.94
C ALA A 520 -4.00 23.69 -9.91
N GLY A 521 -2.79 23.18 -9.64
CA GLY A 521 -1.60 23.35 -10.48
C GLY A 521 -1.36 22.24 -11.50
N CYS A 522 -2.18 21.19 -11.54
CA CYS A 522 -1.98 20.07 -12.46
C CYS A 522 -2.04 20.50 -13.93
N VAL A 523 -1.11 19.96 -14.72
CA VAL A 523 -1.08 20.16 -16.17
C VAL A 523 -1.98 19.10 -16.83
N GLN A 524 -2.94 19.57 -17.61
CA GLN A 524 -3.90 18.73 -18.32
C GLN A 524 -3.53 18.63 -19.80
N LYS A 525 -3.77 17.48 -20.41
CA LYS A 525 -3.60 17.28 -21.85
C LYS A 525 -4.83 17.80 -22.60
N ASN A 526 -4.59 18.38 -23.76
CA ASN A 526 -5.66 18.74 -24.67
C ASN A 526 -6.42 17.47 -25.12
N ASN A 527 -7.73 17.61 -25.35
CA ASN A 527 -8.63 16.54 -25.82
C ASN A 527 -8.87 15.38 -24.83
N MET A 528 -8.72 15.64 -23.53
CA MET A 528 -9.10 14.72 -22.46
C MET A 528 -9.99 15.45 -21.44
N GLU A 529 -10.97 14.73 -20.91
CA GLU A 529 -11.76 15.21 -19.77
C GLU A 529 -11.03 14.91 -18.45
N TYR A 530 -11.14 15.79 -17.48
CA TYR A 530 -10.55 15.66 -16.15
C TYR A 530 -11.58 15.99 -15.05
N PRO A 531 -11.56 15.28 -13.89
CA PRO A 531 -10.68 14.15 -13.62
C PRO A 531 -11.07 12.89 -14.43
N ASN A 532 -10.09 12.02 -14.68
CA ASN A 532 -10.35 10.73 -15.31
C ASN A 532 -9.62 9.58 -14.59
N LYS A 533 -10.04 8.35 -14.87
CA LYS A 533 -9.60 7.13 -14.20
C LYS A 533 -8.12 6.78 -14.40
N ILE A 534 -7.44 7.43 -15.31
CA ILE A 534 -6.05 7.11 -15.71
C ILE A 534 -5.08 8.16 -15.19
N TRP A 535 -5.41 9.44 -15.36
CA TRP A 535 -4.56 10.58 -15.03
C TRP A 535 -4.98 11.32 -13.76
N GLY A 536 -6.14 10.97 -13.17
CA GLY A 536 -6.77 11.77 -12.14
C GLY A 536 -7.05 13.18 -12.64
N TYR A 537 -6.57 14.21 -11.94
CA TYR A 537 -6.70 15.62 -12.31
C TYR A 537 -5.62 16.12 -13.28
N GLY A 538 -4.64 15.27 -13.67
CA GLY A 538 -3.58 15.61 -14.59
C GLY A 538 -2.17 15.32 -14.05
N MET A 539 -1.15 15.89 -14.68
CA MET A 539 0.25 15.77 -14.28
C MET A 539 0.61 16.82 -13.24
N VAL A 540 1.22 16.41 -12.13
CA VAL A 540 1.63 17.33 -11.05
C VAL A 540 2.65 18.36 -11.55
N ASN A 541 2.47 19.64 -11.16
CA ASN A 541 3.42 20.71 -11.36
C ASN A 541 3.40 21.67 -10.16
N ILE A 542 4.43 21.59 -9.33
CA ILE A 542 4.50 22.38 -8.08
C ILE A 542 4.63 23.89 -8.35
N LEU A 543 5.30 24.30 -9.43
CA LEU A 543 5.41 25.72 -9.74
C LEU A 543 4.03 26.31 -10.03
N ASN A 544 3.28 25.67 -10.94
CA ASN A 544 1.91 26.10 -11.23
C ASN A 544 1.02 26.10 -9.97
N SER A 545 1.20 25.10 -9.09
CA SER A 545 0.46 25.01 -7.83
C SER A 545 0.69 26.24 -6.94
N LEU A 546 1.96 26.66 -6.81
CA LEU A 546 2.32 27.83 -6.01
C LEU A 546 1.93 29.16 -6.68
N GLU A 547 2.01 29.24 -8.02
CA GLU A 547 1.56 30.42 -8.78
C GLU A 547 0.07 30.65 -8.62
N ARG A 548 -0.75 29.60 -8.79
CA ARG A 548 -2.20 29.70 -8.57
C ARG A 548 -2.57 30.05 -7.14
N LEU A 549 -1.90 29.46 -6.16
CA LEU A 549 -2.11 29.78 -4.75
C LEU A 549 -1.86 31.28 -4.47
N ARG A 550 -0.86 31.89 -5.15
CA ARG A 550 -0.56 33.31 -5.01
C ARG A 550 -1.58 34.23 -5.69
N GLU A 551 -2.26 33.75 -6.73
CA GLU A 551 -3.32 34.49 -7.43
C GLU A 551 -4.62 34.54 -6.62
N GLU A 552 -4.84 33.55 -5.72
CA GLU A 552 -6.03 33.43 -4.87
C GLU A 552 -5.86 34.11 -3.49
N LEU A 553 -4.64 34.44 -3.06
CA LEU A 553 -4.32 35.18 -1.84
C LEU A 553 -4.16 36.67 -2.12
#